data_21ce396d88f9eb15b92e9f163704a258
#
_entry.id   21ce396d88f9eb15b92e9f163704a258
#
_cell.length_a   1.000
_cell.length_b   1.000
_cell.length_c   1.000
_cell.angle_alpha   90.00
_cell.angle_beta   90.00
_cell.angle_gamma   90.00
#
_symmetry.space_group_name_H-M   'P 1'
#
loop_
_entity.id
_entity.type
_entity.pdbx_description
1 polymer ?
#
loop_
_entity_poly.entity_id
_entity_poly.type
_entity_poly.pdbx_seq_one_letter_code
_entity_poly.pdbx_strand_id
1 'polypeptide(L)'
;MSVSKKEQARLKIIIFDMDGVLFDTIPLSKQNFLRRYPGVTEEMYIDMHAGNFHEKAANYAHLKIQETEEEHKQHLIDYAAKKKESKIFEGIKELLIELHSSGYILVLNTNAFTRNTLPLLKNHSVDNLFDYITDADLTKNKVEKFKLIEKKYKTSTDKLLFVTDALGDVLDADVAGVPTIAVTWGVHNKEYFEKEKHSNLLKIVDTVQDLREFIKNGNISTN
;
A
#
# COMPACT_ATOMS: atom_id res chain seq x y z
N MET A 1 27.45 -9.45 -13.85
CA MET A 1 27.83 -10.53 -12.91
C MET A 1 26.58 -11.35 -12.65
N SER A 2 26.60 -12.66 -12.93
CA SER A 2 25.43 -13.52 -12.68
C SER A 2 25.38 -13.84 -11.19
N VAL A 3 24.28 -13.45 -10.54
CA VAL A 3 23.97 -13.84 -9.15
C VAL A 3 23.91 -15.36 -9.07
N SER A 4 24.62 -15.96 -8.12
CA SER A 4 24.67 -17.42 -8.00
C SER A 4 23.29 -17.99 -7.60
N LYS A 5 23.00 -19.27 -8.01
CA LYS A 5 21.75 -19.95 -7.62
C LYS A 5 21.53 -20.02 -6.09
N LYS A 6 22.57 -19.90 -5.26
CA LYS A 6 22.48 -19.82 -3.79
C LYS A 6 22.05 -18.43 -3.29
N GLU A 7 22.37 -17.37 -4.02
CA GLU A 7 21.90 -16.00 -3.70
C GLU A 7 20.47 -15.77 -4.16
N GLN A 8 20.02 -16.41 -5.25
CA GLN A 8 18.61 -16.38 -5.70
C GLN A 8 17.64 -17.04 -4.69
N ALA A 9 18.11 -17.95 -3.84
CA ALA A 9 17.30 -18.57 -2.78
C ALA A 9 17.03 -17.65 -1.56
N ARG A 10 17.51 -16.39 -1.56
CA ARG A 10 17.45 -15.45 -0.45
C ARG A 10 16.90 -14.06 -0.79
N LEU A 11 16.30 -13.86 -1.94
CA LEU A 11 15.63 -12.59 -2.24
C LEU A 11 14.42 -12.43 -1.33
N LYS A 12 14.60 -11.69 -0.23
CA LYS A 12 13.53 -11.27 0.66
C LYS A 12 13.00 -9.96 0.13
N ILE A 13 11.91 -10.00 -0.62
CA ILE A 13 11.26 -8.82 -1.19
C ILE A 13 10.05 -8.50 -0.32
N ILE A 14 10.06 -7.32 0.29
CA ILE A 14 8.93 -6.82 1.06
C ILE A 14 8.31 -5.66 0.28
N ILE A 15 7.03 -5.79 0.03
CA ILE A 15 6.22 -4.82 -0.68
C ILE A 15 5.35 -4.11 0.35
N PHE A 16 5.41 -2.80 0.39
CA PHE A 16 4.56 -1.98 1.25
C PHE A 16 3.53 -1.21 0.43
N ASP A 17 2.28 -1.20 0.87
CA ASP A 17 1.39 -0.11 0.50
C ASP A 17 1.85 1.18 1.20
N MET A 18 1.39 2.32 0.70
CA MET A 18 1.81 3.64 1.19
C MET A 18 0.80 4.24 2.15
N ASP A 19 -0.41 4.45 1.64
CA ASP A 19 -1.48 5.17 2.32
C ASP A 19 -2.09 4.27 3.40
N GLY A 20 -2.09 4.72 4.66
CA GLY A 20 -2.58 3.91 5.79
C GLY A 20 -1.62 2.82 6.28
N VAL A 21 -0.51 2.55 5.59
CA VAL A 21 0.53 1.60 6.02
C VAL A 21 1.78 2.33 6.49
N LEU A 22 2.37 3.14 5.62
CA LEU A 22 3.58 3.91 5.94
C LEU A 22 3.23 5.29 6.47
N PHE A 23 2.18 5.90 5.92
CA PHE A 23 1.79 7.28 6.23
C PHE A 23 0.33 7.39 6.64
N ASP A 24 0.06 8.23 7.64
CA ASP A 24 -1.28 8.57 8.11
C ASP A 24 -1.97 9.55 7.13
N THR A 25 -2.33 9.01 5.97
CA THR A 25 -2.97 9.77 4.87
C THR A 25 -4.47 9.51 4.76
N ILE A 26 -5.00 8.51 5.45
CA ILE A 26 -6.42 8.11 5.35
C ILE A 26 -7.36 9.24 5.76
N PRO A 27 -7.13 10.00 6.87
CA PRO A 27 -8.00 11.11 7.22
C PRO A 27 -8.08 12.18 6.13
N LEU A 28 -6.93 12.53 5.52
CA LEU A 28 -6.86 13.50 4.43
C LEU A 28 -7.57 13.00 3.17
N SER A 29 -7.31 11.75 2.76
CA SER A 29 -7.93 11.16 1.57
C SER A 29 -9.43 11.03 1.73
N LYS A 30 -9.91 10.61 2.92
CA LYS A 30 -11.33 10.54 3.26
C LYS A 30 -11.98 11.91 3.19
N GLN A 31 -11.42 12.91 3.87
CA GLN A 31 -11.94 14.27 3.84
C GLN A 31 -12.03 14.82 2.41
N ASN A 32 -10.97 14.60 1.62
CA ASN A 32 -10.94 15.00 0.22
C ASN A 32 -12.00 14.31 -0.62
N PHE A 33 -12.21 13.01 -0.42
CA PHE A 33 -13.22 12.25 -1.16
C PHE A 33 -14.64 12.70 -0.79
N LEU A 34 -14.97 12.77 0.50
CA LEU A 34 -16.30 13.16 0.99
C LEU A 34 -16.67 14.59 0.55
N ARG A 35 -15.72 15.53 0.51
CA ARG A 35 -15.94 16.87 -0.03
C ARG A 35 -16.37 16.84 -1.49
N ARG A 36 -15.79 15.95 -2.29
CA ARG A 36 -16.06 15.83 -3.74
C ARG A 36 -17.30 15.00 -4.07
N TYR A 37 -17.75 14.18 -3.13
CA TYR A 37 -18.90 13.29 -3.27
C TYR A 37 -19.88 13.50 -2.09
N PRO A 38 -20.54 14.69 -2.02
CA PRO A 38 -21.50 14.97 -0.97
C PRO A 38 -22.64 13.95 -1.04
N GLY A 39 -22.96 13.30 0.10
CA GLY A 39 -23.91 12.20 0.16
C GLY A 39 -23.26 10.81 0.30
N VAL A 40 -21.95 10.69 0.08
CA VAL A 40 -21.19 9.51 0.52
C VAL A 40 -20.86 9.65 2.00
N THR A 41 -21.12 8.61 2.79
CA THR A 41 -20.79 8.59 4.23
C THR A 41 -19.36 8.07 4.46
N GLU A 42 -18.85 8.25 5.68
CA GLU A 42 -17.54 7.69 6.06
C GLU A 42 -17.53 6.17 5.98
N GLU A 43 -18.62 5.50 6.38
CA GLU A 43 -18.76 4.03 6.26
C GLU A 43 -18.67 3.59 4.79
N MET A 44 -19.40 4.27 3.91
CA MET A 44 -19.36 3.97 2.47
C MET A 44 -17.94 4.15 1.90
N TYR A 45 -17.22 5.19 2.34
CA TYR A 45 -15.83 5.40 1.95
C TYR A 45 -14.93 4.25 2.42
N ILE A 46 -15.06 3.82 3.67
CA ILE A 46 -14.31 2.68 4.22
C ILE A 46 -14.64 1.40 3.45
N ASP A 47 -15.92 1.12 3.20
CA ASP A 47 -16.37 -0.06 2.46
C ASP A 47 -15.88 -0.09 0.99
N MET A 48 -15.59 1.06 0.40
CA MET A 48 -14.98 1.09 -0.94
C MET A 48 -13.60 0.42 -0.96
N HIS A 49 -12.85 0.49 0.15
CA HIS A 49 -11.53 -0.15 0.28
C HIS A 49 -11.61 -1.66 0.57
N ALA A 50 -12.82 -2.19 0.85
CA ALA A 50 -13.05 -3.63 0.96
C ALA A 50 -13.21 -4.33 -0.40
N GLY A 51 -12.65 -3.76 -1.47
CA GLY A 51 -12.62 -4.26 -2.84
C GLY A 51 -11.89 -3.27 -3.73
N ASN A 52 -12.12 -3.33 -5.05
CA ASN A 52 -11.55 -2.34 -5.95
C ASN A 52 -12.16 -0.96 -5.69
N PHE A 53 -11.39 -0.08 -5.05
CA PHE A 53 -11.84 1.28 -4.68
C PHE A 53 -12.38 2.05 -5.87
N HIS A 54 -11.70 2.01 -7.03
CA HIS A 54 -12.09 2.78 -8.20
C HIS A 54 -13.40 2.29 -8.81
N GLU A 55 -13.63 0.99 -8.84
CA GLU A 55 -14.89 0.39 -9.34
C GLU A 55 -16.06 0.76 -8.41
N LYS A 56 -15.86 0.59 -7.09
CA LYS A 56 -16.88 0.95 -6.11
C LYS A 56 -17.19 2.45 -6.10
N ALA A 57 -16.17 3.31 -6.18
CA ALA A 57 -16.34 4.76 -6.26
C ALA A 57 -17.08 5.22 -7.53
N ALA A 58 -16.97 4.47 -8.64
CA ALA A 58 -17.69 4.77 -9.88
C ALA A 58 -19.23 4.69 -9.70
N ASN A 59 -19.73 3.87 -8.79
CA ASN A 59 -21.16 3.79 -8.47
C ASN A 59 -21.72 5.11 -7.91
N TYR A 60 -20.86 5.94 -7.35
CA TYR A 60 -21.20 7.24 -6.77
C TYR A 60 -20.85 8.43 -7.67
N ALA A 61 -20.49 8.18 -8.94
CA ALA A 61 -20.07 9.24 -9.87
C ALA A 61 -21.16 10.33 -10.05
N HIS A 62 -22.43 9.96 -9.91
CA HIS A 62 -23.58 10.87 -9.99
C HIS A 62 -23.67 11.85 -8.82
N LEU A 63 -23.00 11.58 -7.69
CA LEU A 63 -22.92 12.45 -6.53
C LEU A 63 -21.73 13.42 -6.58
N LYS A 64 -20.84 13.25 -7.58
CA LYS A 64 -19.63 14.07 -7.68
C LYS A 64 -20.00 15.52 -7.98
N ILE A 65 -19.42 16.46 -7.20
CA ILE A 65 -19.58 17.89 -7.47
C ILE A 65 -19.03 18.24 -8.86
N GLN A 66 -19.64 19.22 -9.51
CA GLN A 66 -19.11 19.81 -10.73
C GLN A 66 -17.99 20.78 -10.36
N GLU A 67 -16.83 20.62 -10.98
CA GLU A 67 -15.69 21.53 -10.82
C GLU A 67 -15.28 22.01 -12.24
N THR A 68 -14.92 23.27 -12.37
CA THR A 68 -14.23 23.76 -13.55
C THR A 68 -12.83 23.15 -13.64
N GLU A 69 -12.19 23.21 -14.82
CA GLU A 69 -10.80 22.72 -14.96
C GLU A 69 -9.83 23.43 -14.02
N GLU A 70 -10.00 24.73 -13.81
CA GLU A 70 -9.14 25.51 -12.92
C GLU A 70 -9.34 25.14 -11.45
N GLU A 71 -10.59 24.99 -10.99
CA GLU A 71 -10.90 24.52 -9.64
C GLU A 71 -10.36 23.12 -9.40
N HIS A 72 -10.51 22.21 -10.37
CA HIS A 72 -9.97 20.87 -10.28
C HIS A 72 -8.45 20.87 -10.18
N LYS A 73 -7.76 21.67 -11.02
CA LYS A 73 -6.30 21.83 -10.99
C LYS A 73 -5.82 22.38 -9.66
N GLN A 74 -6.44 23.44 -9.16
CA GLN A 74 -6.10 24.01 -7.86
C GLN A 74 -6.32 22.99 -6.75
N HIS A 75 -7.42 22.25 -6.80
CA HIS A 75 -7.68 21.18 -5.86
C HIS A 75 -6.59 20.09 -5.82
N LEU A 76 -6.09 19.67 -6.99
CA LEU A 76 -4.99 18.69 -7.05
C LEU A 76 -3.69 19.25 -6.45
N ILE A 77 -3.40 20.54 -6.65
CA ILE A 77 -2.23 21.21 -6.06
C ILE A 77 -2.35 21.25 -4.54
N ASP A 78 -3.50 21.69 -4.03
CA ASP A 78 -3.76 21.80 -2.59
C ASP A 78 -3.72 20.43 -1.90
N TYR A 79 -4.29 19.42 -2.55
CA TYR A 79 -4.25 18.05 -2.03
C TYR A 79 -2.81 17.51 -1.97
N ALA A 80 -2.02 17.71 -3.05
CA ALA A 80 -0.64 17.26 -3.08
C ALA A 80 0.22 17.95 -2.00
N ALA A 81 0.02 19.27 -1.81
CA ALA A 81 0.71 20.03 -0.77
C ALA A 81 0.40 19.51 0.64
N LYS A 82 -0.89 19.26 0.94
CA LYS A 82 -1.32 18.70 2.23
C LYS A 82 -0.80 17.26 2.41
N LYS A 83 -0.88 16.43 1.37
CA LYS A 83 -0.44 15.02 1.43
C LYS A 83 1.05 14.92 1.71
N LYS A 84 1.87 15.78 1.14
CA LYS A 84 3.30 15.86 1.40
C LYS A 84 3.64 16.02 2.89
N GLU A 85 2.78 16.71 3.64
CA GLU A 85 2.96 16.97 5.07
C GLU A 85 2.33 15.87 5.99
N SER A 86 1.74 14.82 5.41
CA SER A 86 1.20 13.70 6.19
C SER A 86 2.31 13.02 6.98
N LYS A 87 1.97 12.59 8.21
CA LYS A 87 2.94 11.96 9.12
C LYS A 87 3.26 10.54 8.69
N ILE A 88 4.50 10.13 8.84
CA ILE A 88 4.89 8.73 8.84
C ILE A 88 4.46 8.11 10.18
N PHE A 89 3.94 6.87 10.15
CA PHE A 89 3.61 6.19 11.40
C PHE A 89 4.85 5.94 12.26
N GLU A 90 4.68 6.03 13.58
CA GLU A 90 5.77 5.84 14.54
C GLU A 90 6.42 4.45 14.37
N GLY A 91 7.74 4.42 14.28
CA GLY A 91 8.53 3.20 14.12
C GLY A 91 8.65 2.68 12.67
N ILE A 92 7.87 3.22 11.71
CA ILE A 92 7.95 2.79 10.29
C ILE A 92 9.28 3.18 9.66
N LYS A 93 9.77 4.40 9.88
CA LYS A 93 11.05 4.83 9.31
C LYS A 93 12.19 3.95 9.79
N GLU A 94 12.24 3.66 11.07
CA GLU A 94 13.23 2.78 11.70
C GLU A 94 13.13 1.36 11.16
N LEU A 95 11.91 0.85 10.96
CA LEU A 95 11.68 -0.47 10.36
C LEU A 95 12.22 -0.53 8.93
N LEU A 96 11.91 0.47 8.08
CA LEU A 96 12.39 0.52 6.70
C LEU A 96 13.93 0.56 6.63
N ILE A 97 14.58 1.39 7.46
CA ILE A 97 16.04 1.49 7.54
C ILE A 97 16.65 0.14 7.95
N GLU A 98 16.07 -0.50 8.96
CA GLU A 98 16.53 -1.78 9.47
C GLU A 98 16.43 -2.89 8.41
N LEU A 99 15.28 -2.99 7.73
CA LEU A 99 15.06 -3.98 6.68
C LEU A 99 16.01 -3.76 5.50
N HIS A 100 16.13 -2.52 5.02
CA HIS A 100 17.04 -2.18 3.94
C HIS A 100 18.50 -2.50 4.31
N SER A 101 18.95 -2.14 5.52
CA SER A 101 20.29 -2.44 6.02
C SER A 101 20.54 -3.94 6.21
N SER A 102 19.49 -4.72 6.42
CA SER A 102 19.54 -6.20 6.53
C SER A 102 19.50 -6.90 5.17
N GLY A 103 19.53 -6.13 4.06
CA GLY A 103 19.57 -6.66 2.69
C GLY A 103 18.22 -7.11 2.14
N TYR A 104 17.10 -6.66 2.73
CA TYR A 104 15.79 -6.81 2.10
C TYR A 104 15.65 -5.86 0.91
N ILE A 105 15.03 -6.32 -0.15
CA ILE A 105 14.56 -5.48 -1.25
C ILE A 105 13.24 -4.88 -0.83
N LEU A 106 13.15 -3.56 -0.78
CA LEU A 106 11.93 -2.85 -0.43
C LEU A 106 11.27 -2.32 -1.68
N VAL A 107 9.99 -2.64 -1.83
CA VAL A 107 9.17 -2.19 -2.96
C VAL A 107 7.97 -1.42 -2.42
N LEU A 108 7.66 -0.30 -3.05
CA LEU A 108 6.42 0.42 -2.80
C LEU A 108 5.38 0.03 -3.86
N ASN A 109 4.16 -0.32 -3.44
CA ASN A 109 3.04 -0.63 -4.31
C ASN A 109 1.82 0.19 -3.90
N THR A 110 1.64 1.36 -4.53
CA THR A 110 0.58 2.31 -4.17
C THR A 110 -0.33 2.66 -5.34
N ASN A 111 -1.58 2.99 -5.07
CA ASN A 111 -2.52 3.56 -6.06
C ASN A 111 -2.51 5.09 -6.06
N ALA A 112 -1.57 5.73 -5.36
CA ALA A 112 -1.28 7.15 -5.52
C ALA A 112 -0.44 7.39 -6.79
N PHE A 113 -0.58 8.59 -7.38
CA PHE A 113 0.26 9.02 -8.49
C PHE A 113 1.65 9.45 -8.04
N THR A 114 2.66 9.32 -8.89
CA THR A 114 4.06 9.73 -8.64
C THR A 114 4.15 11.14 -8.07
N ARG A 115 3.35 12.09 -8.59
CA ARG A 115 3.33 13.50 -8.11
C ARG A 115 2.95 13.64 -6.64
N ASN A 116 2.25 12.67 -6.05
CA ASN A 116 1.87 12.65 -4.63
C ASN A 116 2.82 11.77 -3.81
N THR A 117 3.33 10.69 -4.41
CA THR A 117 4.17 9.68 -3.76
C THR A 117 5.58 10.22 -3.48
N LEU A 118 6.29 10.68 -4.52
CA LEU A 118 7.69 11.08 -4.37
C LEU A 118 7.91 12.27 -3.42
N PRO A 119 7.10 13.36 -3.45
CA PRO A 119 7.27 14.44 -2.49
C PRO A 119 7.07 14.00 -1.04
N LEU A 120 6.13 13.09 -0.76
CA LEU A 120 5.87 12.56 0.57
C LEU A 120 7.06 11.72 1.07
N LEU A 121 7.56 10.78 0.25
CA LEU A 121 8.73 9.97 0.59
C LEU A 121 9.96 10.83 0.88
N LYS A 122 10.24 11.83 0.02
CA LYS A 122 11.38 12.75 0.18
C LYS A 122 11.28 13.61 1.43
N ASN A 123 10.07 14.10 1.76
CA ASN A 123 9.84 14.89 2.96
C ASN A 123 10.25 14.14 4.24
N HIS A 124 10.11 12.82 4.23
CA HIS A 124 10.51 11.94 5.34
C HIS A 124 11.89 11.29 5.17
N SER A 125 12.59 11.58 4.05
CA SER A 125 13.92 11.00 3.74
C SER A 125 13.89 9.46 3.73
N VAL A 126 12.87 8.86 3.09
CA VAL A 126 12.72 7.42 2.93
C VAL A 126 12.64 6.99 1.47
N ASP A 127 12.71 7.93 0.52
CA ASP A 127 12.62 7.67 -0.91
C ASP A 127 13.75 6.76 -1.42
N ASN A 128 14.94 6.90 -0.87
CA ASN A 128 16.13 6.12 -1.22
C ASN A 128 16.18 4.72 -0.59
N LEU A 129 15.21 4.37 0.26
CA LEU A 129 15.10 3.04 0.87
C LEU A 129 14.33 2.06 -0.04
N PHE A 130 13.61 2.56 -1.04
CA PHE A 130 12.84 1.72 -1.96
C PHE A 130 13.62 1.45 -3.25
N ASP A 131 13.87 0.16 -3.52
CA ASP A 131 14.53 -0.32 -4.74
C ASP A 131 13.63 -0.21 -5.98
N TYR A 132 12.30 -0.20 -5.76
CA TYR A 132 11.31 -0.07 -6.82
C TYR A 132 10.01 0.53 -6.30
N ILE A 133 9.41 1.38 -7.11
CA ILE A 133 8.10 1.97 -6.85
C ILE A 133 7.17 1.61 -8.00
N THR A 134 6.03 0.99 -7.66
CA THR A 134 4.91 0.74 -8.56
C THR A 134 3.74 1.59 -8.11
N ASP A 135 3.41 2.61 -8.88
CA ASP A 135 2.39 3.61 -8.57
C ASP A 135 1.26 3.64 -9.61
N ALA A 136 0.35 4.60 -9.49
CA ALA A 136 -0.81 4.73 -10.38
C ALA A 136 -0.45 5.20 -11.80
N ASP A 137 0.75 5.75 -12.01
CA ASP A 137 1.21 6.14 -13.35
C ASP A 137 1.62 4.91 -14.18
N LEU A 138 2.00 3.80 -13.53
CA LEU A 138 2.23 2.52 -14.20
C LEU A 138 0.91 1.79 -14.51
N THR A 139 0.14 1.51 -13.48
CA THR A 139 -1.19 0.89 -13.52
C THR A 139 -1.88 1.05 -12.16
N LYS A 140 -3.22 1.04 -12.15
CA LYS A 140 -4.00 1.03 -10.90
C LYS A 140 -4.33 -0.39 -10.41
N ASN A 141 -3.99 -1.39 -11.19
CA ASN A 141 -4.27 -2.79 -10.88
C ASN A 141 -3.11 -3.39 -10.06
N LYS A 142 -3.34 -3.71 -8.79
CA LYS A 142 -2.30 -4.26 -7.92
C LYS A 142 -1.85 -5.67 -8.35
N VAL A 143 -2.72 -6.47 -8.92
CA VAL A 143 -2.35 -7.79 -9.48
C VAL A 143 -1.33 -7.65 -10.61
N GLU A 144 -1.51 -6.65 -11.50
CA GLU A 144 -0.53 -6.34 -12.54
C GLU A 144 0.80 -5.84 -11.96
N LYS A 145 0.75 -5.01 -10.91
CA LYS A 145 1.97 -4.54 -10.24
C LYS A 145 2.77 -5.69 -9.63
N PHE A 146 2.11 -6.67 -9.00
CA PHE A 146 2.80 -7.87 -8.51
C PHE A 146 3.52 -8.61 -9.64
N LYS A 147 2.89 -8.78 -10.81
CA LYS A 147 3.54 -9.39 -12.00
C LYS A 147 4.73 -8.58 -12.51
N LEU A 148 4.67 -7.24 -12.44
CA LEU A 148 5.81 -6.39 -12.80
C LEU A 148 6.99 -6.59 -11.82
N ILE A 149 6.71 -6.74 -10.52
CA ILE A 149 7.71 -7.01 -9.49
C ILE A 149 8.34 -8.39 -9.71
N GLU A 150 7.54 -9.45 -9.92
CA GLU A 150 8.05 -10.79 -10.26
C GLU A 150 8.99 -10.76 -11.47
N LYS A 151 8.55 -10.10 -12.54
CA LYS A 151 9.34 -9.97 -13.78
C LYS A 151 10.65 -9.22 -13.53
N LYS A 152 10.61 -8.11 -12.78
CA LYS A 152 11.79 -7.28 -12.48
C LYS A 152 12.83 -8.07 -11.71
N TYR A 153 12.42 -8.80 -10.69
CA TYR A 153 13.32 -9.53 -9.79
C TYR A 153 13.52 -11.00 -10.18
N LYS A 154 12.85 -11.47 -11.24
CA LYS A 154 12.91 -12.86 -11.72
C LYS A 154 12.61 -13.86 -10.60
N THR A 155 11.57 -13.59 -9.85
CA THR A 155 11.11 -14.37 -8.70
C THR A 155 9.67 -14.85 -8.91
N SER A 156 9.10 -15.59 -7.98
CA SER A 156 7.69 -15.99 -7.95
C SER A 156 6.94 -15.24 -6.86
N THR A 157 5.61 -15.11 -6.99
CA THR A 157 4.77 -14.34 -6.05
C THR A 157 4.81 -14.88 -4.64
N ASP A 158 4.94 -16.20 -4.45
CA ASP A 158 5.09 -16.86 -3.14
C ASP A 158 6.35 -16.44 -2.36
N LYS A 159 7.30 -15.78 -3.01
CA LYS A 159 8.53 -15.23 -2.39
C LYS A 159 8.47 -13.74 -2.13
N LEU A 160 7.35 -13.12 -2.41
CA LEU A 160 7.04 -11.75 -2.05
C LEU A 160 6.33 -11.73 -0.70
N LEU A 161 6.45 -10.65 0.03
CA LEU A 161 5.63 -10.38 1.20
C LEU A 161 5.00 -9.01 1.03
N PHE A 162 3.68 -8.94 1.05
CA PHE A 162 2.96 -7.68 0.91
C PHE A 162 2.40 -7.22 2.26
N VAL A 163 2.49 -5.93 2.54
CA VAL A 163 1.95 -5.30 3.76
C VAL A 163 0.93 -4.25 3.34
N THR A 164 -0.30 -4.37 3.83
CA THR A 164 -1.43 -3.50 3.47
C THR A 164 -2.39 -3.28 4.64
N ASP A 165 -3.18 -2.20 4.59
CA ASP A 165 -4.25 -1.85 5.53
C ASP A 165 -5.65 -2.03 4.93
N ALA A 166 -5.76 -2.43 3.66
CA ALA A 166 -7.02 -2.51 2.93
C ALA A 166 -7.40 -3.95 2.57
N LEU A 167 -8.64 -4.34 2.84
CA LEU A 167 -9.16 -5.67 2.47
C LEU A 167 -9.14 -5.90 0.96
N GLY A 168 -9.43 -4.87 0.15
CA GLY A 168 -9.36 -4.98 -1.31
C GLY A 168 -7.96 -5.37 -1.81
N ASP A 169 -6.93 -4.91 -1.14
CA ASP A 169 -5.54 -5.26 -1.44
C ASP A 169 -5.21 -6.71 -1.05
N VAL A 170 -5.77 -7.20 0.07
CA VAL A 170 -5.66 -8.61 0.47
C VAL A 170 -6.32 -9.51 -0.59
N LEU A 171 -7.47 -9.11 -1.12
CA LEU A 171 -8.14 -9.84 -2.22
C LEU A 171 -7.31 -9.83 -3.51
N ASP A 172 -6.71 -8.69 -3.87
CA ASP A 172 -5.80 -8.61 -5.03
C ASP A 172 -4.56 -9.51 -4.84
N ALA A 173 -4.01 -9.55 -3.61
CA ALA A 173 -2.90 -10.43 -3.25
C ALA A 173 -3.29 -11.91 -3.29
N ASP A 174 -4.49 -12.28 -2.85
CA ASP A 174 -5.03 -13.63 -2.96
C ASP A 174 -5.11 -14.08 -4.42
N VAL A 175 -5.63 -13.22 -5.31
CA VAL A 175 -5.67 -13.48 -6.76
C VAL A 175 -4.28 -13.67 -7.35
N ALA A 176 -3.30 -12.90 -6.87
CA ALA A 176 -1.92 -12.97 -7.35
C ALA A 176 -1.09 -14.10 -6.70
N GLY A 177 -1.58 -14.73 -5.63
CA GLY A 177 -0.83 -15.72 -4.84
C GLY A 177 0.31 -15.09 -4.01
N VAL A 178 0.14 -13.87 -3.54
CA VAL A 178 1.17 -13.12 -2.77
C VAL A 178 0.89 -13.22 -1.28
N PRO A 179 1.81 -13.80 -0.49
CA PRO A 179 1.74 -13.78 0.97
C PRO A 179 1.59 -12.36 1.52
N THR A 180 0.62 -12.15 2.41
CA THR A 180 0.21 -10.81 2.85
C THR A 180 0.13 -10.71 4.37
N ILE A 181 0.50 -9.55 4.89
CA ILE A 181 0.25 -9.13 6.28
C ILE A 181 -0.73 -7.94 6.21
N ALA A 182 -1.83 -8.05 6.94
CA ALA A 182 -2.74 -6.92 7.14
C ALA A 182 -2.36 -6.14 8.39
N VAL A 183 -2.38 -4.83 8.30
CA VAL A 183 -2.17 -3.92 9.44
C VAL A 183 -3.48 -3.23 9.79
N THR A 184 -3.73 -2.98 11.09
CA THR A 184 -5.02 -2.47 11.58
C THR A 184 -5.00 -0.98 11.95
N TRP A 185 -3.87 -0.30 11.76
CA TRP A 185 -3.77 1.15 12.05
C TRP A 185 -4.13 2.05 10.86
N GLY A 186 -4.51 1.48 9.71
CA GLY A 186 -4.92 2.18 8.50
C GLY A 186 -6.43 2.25 8.29
N VAL A 187 -6.93 1.94 7.08
CA VAL A 187 -8.33 2.11 6.70
C VAL A 187 -9.25 1.05 7.32
N HIS A 188 -8.79 -0.20 7.43
CA HIS A 188 -9.59 -1.29 7.99
C HIS A 188 -9.07 -1.75 9.35
N ASN A 189 -10.02 -2.01 10.25
CA ASN A 189 -9.76 -2.68 11.50
C ASN A 189 -9.73 -4.21 11.32
N LYS A 190 -9.39 -4.92 12.39
CA LYS A 190 -9.24 -6.38 12.40
C LYS A 190 -10.49 -7.13 11.91
N GLU A 191 -11.68 -6.64 12.26
CA GLU A 191 -12.96 -7.27 11.92
C GLU A 191 -13.17 -7.38 10.40
N TYR A 192 -12.66 -6.40 9.61
CA TYR A 192 -12.74 -6.48 8.15
C TYR A 192 -11.98 -7.67 7.59
N PHE A 193 -10.81 -7.98 8.14
CA PHE A 193 -9.97 -9.08 7.67
C PHE A 193 -10.40 -10.46 8.19
N GLU A 194 -11.15 -10.50 9.28
CA GLU A 194 -11.62 -11.75 9.90
C GLU A 194 -13.00 -12.20 9.39
N LYS A 195 -13.71 -11.38 8.59
CA LYS A 195 -15.05 -11.74 8.04
C LYS A 195 -15.01 -12.99 7.18
N GLU A 196 -13.93 -13.19 6.44
CA GLU A 196 -13.75 -14.32 5.53
C GLU A 196 -12.31 -14.84 5.63
N LYS A 197 -12.12 -16.10 5.22
CA LYS A 197 -10.77 -16.69 5.17
C LYS A 197 -10.06 -16.28 3.88
N HIS A 198 -8.89 -15.70 4.00
CA HIS A 198 -8.02 -15.31 2.89
C HIS A 198 -6.87 -16.29 2.74
N SER A 199 -6.63 -16.76 1.51
CA SER A 199 -5.70 -17.87 1.25
C SER A 199 -4.24 -17.48 1.51
N ASN A 200 -3.89 -16.21 1.26
CA ASN A 200 -2.52 -15.71 1.38
C ASN A 200 -2.34 -14.71 2.53
N LEU A 201 -3.36 -14.47 3.36
CA LEU A 201 -3.24 -13.63 4.55
C LEU A 201 -2.55 -14.43 5.66
N LEU A 202 -1.28 -14.14 5.90
CA LEU A 202 -0.45 -14.85 6.88
C LEU A 202 -0.72 -14.36 8.31
N LYS A 203 -0.92 -13.05 8.48
CA LYS A 203 -1.05 -12.41 9.79
C LYS A 203 -1.83 -11.11 9.70
N ILE A 204 -2.56 -10.81 10.77
CA ILE A 204 -3.10 -9.48 11.07
C ILE A 204 -2.29 -8.96 12.25
N VAL A 205 -1.77 -7.73 12.16
CA VAL A 205 -0.95 -7.09 13.20
C VAL A 205 -1.50 -5.73 13.57
N ASP A 206 -1.43 -5.41 14.85
CA ASP A 206 -2.02 -4.18 15.39
C ASP A 206 -0.99 -3.07 15.62
N THR A 207 0.32 -3.42 15.62
CA THR A 207 1.39 -2.45 15.84
C THR A 207 2.55 -2.64 14.86
N VAL A 208 3.34 -1.57 14.66
CA VAL A 208 4.58 -1.63 13.87
C VAL A 208 5.60 -2.59 14.52
N GLN A 209 5.56 -2.72 15.84
CA GLN A 209 6.42 -3.67 16.56
C GLN A 209 6.05 -5.13 16.23
N ASP A 210 4.75 -5.46 16.19
CA ASP A 210 4.29 -6.81 15.80
C ASP A 210 4.67 -7.13 14.35
N LEU A 211 4.56 -6.16 13.45
CA LEU A 211 5.01 -6.29 12.06
C LEU A 211 6.51 -6.60 11.99
N ARG A 212 7.32 -5.83 12.73
CA ARG A 212 8.78 -6.01 12.82
C ARG A 212 9.14 -7.41 13.30
N GLU A 213 8.52 -7.85 14.38
CA GLU A 213 8.77 -9.17 14.97
C GLU A 213 8.38 -10.30 14.02
N PHE A 214 7.24 -10.19 13.34
CA PHE A 214 6.80 -11.19 12.37
C PHE A 214 7.80 -11.33 11.22
N ILE A 215 8.27 -10.22 10.65
CA ILE A 215 9.24 -10.23 9.55
C ILE A 215 10.58 -10.82 10.00
N LYS A 216 11.07 -10.44 11.18
CA LYS A 216 12.38 -10.89 11.70
C LYS A 216 12.41 -12.36 12.08
N ASN A 217 11.32 -12.88 12.65
CA ASN A 217 11.25 -14.28 13.08
C ASN A 217 11.20 -15.28 11.92
N GLY A 218 11.33 -14.79 10.67
CA GLY A 218 11.44 -15.66 9.49
C GLY A 218 10.15 -16.41 9.16
N ASN A 219 9.00 -15.99 9.68
CA ASN A 219 7.68 -16.55 9.38
C ASN A 219 7.26 -16.36 7.89
N ILE A 220 8.22 -16.00 7.04
CA ILE A 220 8.09 -15.89 5.58
C ILE A 220 8.44 -17.23 4.91
N SER A 221 8.61 -18.30 5.68
CA SER A 221 8.80 -19.65 5.12
C SER A 221 7.45 -20.18 4.65
N THR A 222 7.19 -20.07 3.36
CA THR A 222 6.23 -20.94 2.69
C THR A 222 6.80 -22.36 2.72
N ASN A 223 6.09 -23.27 3.37
CA ASN A 223 6.33 -24.72 3.26
C ASN A 223 6.26 -25.17 1.81
#